data_ce0a20246d3858e3fc7d68cc8efc596c
#
_entry.id   ce0a20246d3858e3fc7d68cc8efc596c
#
_cell.length_a   1.000
_cell.length_b   1.000
_cell.length_c   1.000
_cell.angle_alpha   90.00
_cell.angle_beta   90.00
_cell.angle_gamma   90.00
#
_symmetry.space_group_name_H-M   'P 1'
#
loop_
_entity.id
_entity.type
_entity.pdbx_description
1 polymer ?
#
loop_
_entity_poly.entity_id
_entity_poly.type
_entity_poly.pdbx_seq_one_letter_code
_entity_poly.pdbx_strand_id
1 'polypeptide(L)'
;YPLRRQRQMCIRDSLYAKTVTLGKTHWPETNRVMLRNRRIGCSMSGIAQFVANRGVGELKNWMDEGYHHIQNLDKEYSDWMAIPRSIKTTSIKPSGTVSLLAGATPGIHFPESRYYIRRMRLGINSSLVPSLEKAGYKVEPAFGSEDTTCVVEIPVDVGEGVRTLDNVSMWEQLSLSLIHI
;
A
#
# COMPACT_ATOMS: atom_id res chain seq x y z
N TYR A 1 -12.02 11.97 -15.49
CA TYR A 1 -10.93 11.05 -15.83
C TYR A 1 -10.26 10.36 -14.63
N PRO A 2 -10.01 10.99 -13.45
CA PRO A 2 -9.37 10.31 -12.31
C PRO A 2 -10.21 9.15 -11.77
N LEU A 3 -11.51 9.30 -11.59
CA LEU A 3 -12.43 8.26 -11.11
C LEU A 3 -12.42 6.99 -12.00
N ARG A 4 -12.26 7.14 -13.31
CA ARG A 4 -12.18 5.99 -14.22
C ARG A 4 -10.92 5.17 -13.99
N ARG A 5 -9.77 5.83 -13.77
CA ARG A 5 -8.50 5.15 -13.47
C ARG A 5 -8.56 4.45 -12.11
N GLN A 6 -9.13 5.09 -11.09
CA GLN A 6 -9.32 4.49 -9.78
C GLN A 6 -10.20 3.24 -9.86
N ARG A 7 -11.33 3.28 -10.56
CA ARG A 7 -12.18 2.10 -10.76
C ARG A 7 -11.42 0.96 -11.45
N GLN A 8 -10.61 1.25 -12.46
CA GLN A 8 -9.78 0.23 -13.11
C GLN A 8 -8.75 -0.39 -12.17
N MET A 9 -8.13 0.39 -11.28
CA MET A 9 -7.21 -0.13 -10.25
C MET A 9 -7.96 -1.01 -9.26
N CYS A 10 -9.10 -0.56 -8.73
CA CYS A 10 -9.94 -1.36 -7.83
C CYS A 10 -10.35 -2.71 -8.44
N ILE A 11 -10.68 -2.75 -9.74
CA ILE A 11 -11.01 -3.98 -10.46
C ILE A 11 -9.84 -4.96 -10.43
N ARG A 12 -8.65 -4.51 -10.80
CA ARG A 12 -7.44 -5.35 -10.87
C ARG A 12 -7.01 -5.83 -9.49
N ASP A 13 -6.96 -4.93 -8.52
CA ASP A 13 -6.49 -5.23 -7.16
C ASP A 13 -7.44 -6.18 -6.44
N SER A 14 -8.74 -5.97 -6.55
CA SER A 14 -9.74 -6.85 -5.92
C SER A 14 -9.77 -8.22 -6.60
N LEU A 15 -9.67 -8.30 -7.93
CA LEU A 15 -9.59 -9.57 -8.65
C LEU A 15 -8.33 -10.34 -8.25
N TYR A 16 -7.16 -9.70 -8.26
CA TYR A 16 -5.91 -10.32 -7.85
C TYR A 16 -5.98 -10.81 -6.39
N ALA A 17 -6.41 -9.94 -5.47
CA ALA A 17 -6.53 -10.31 -4.07
C ALA A 17 -7.51 -11.48 -3.86
N LYS A 18 -8.62 -11.50 -4.60
CA LYS A 18 -9.60 -12.59 -4.53
C LYS A 18 -9.03 -13.91 -5.07
N THR A 19 -8.33 -13.88 -6.19
CA THR A 19 -7.69 -15.08 -6.77
C THR A 19 -6.62 -15.68 -5.83
N VAL A 20 -5.86 -14.85 -5.11
CA VAL A 20 -4.90 -15.32 -4.10
C VAL A 20 -5.58 -16.13 -3.00
N THR A 21 -6.84 -15.83 -2.65
CA THR A 21 -7.59 -16.61 -1.64
C THR A 21 -7.99 -18.01 -2.12
N LEU A 22 -7.81 -18.36 -3.40
CA LEU A 22 -8.07 -19.70 -3.92
C LEU A 22 -6.93 -20.67 -3.56
N GLY A 23 -5.74 -20.17 -3.21
CA GLY A 23 -4.60 -20.96 -2.79
C GLY A 23 -4.87 -21.71 -1.49
N LYS A 24 -4.13 -22.80 -1.30
CA LYS A 24 -4.15 -23.59 -0.06
C LYS A 24 -3.01 -23.17 0.86
N THR A 25 -3.25 -23.22 2.16
CA THR A 25 -2.22 -23.05 3.19
C THR A 25 -1.79 -24.41 3.73
N HIS A 26 -0.60 -24.50 4.31
CA HIS A 26 -0.07 -25.75 4.88
C HIS A 26 -0.85 -26.25 6.09
N TRP A 27 -1.43 -25.33 6.88
CA TRP A 27 -2.15 -25.66 8.13
C TRP A 27 -3.64 -25.83 7.85
N PRO A 28 -4.24 -27.01 8.16
CA PRO A 28 -5.64 -27.28 7.87
C PRO A 28 -6.62 -26.29 8.50
N GLU A 29 -6.41 -25.89 9.76
CA GLU A 29 -7.25 -24.93 10.45
C GLU A 29 -7.18 -23.55 9.81
N THR A 30 -5.98 -23.07 9.51
CA THR A 30 -5.77 -21.79 8.80
C THR A 30 -6.44 -21.85 7.43
N ASN A 31 -6.26 -22.94 6.70
CA ASN A 31 -6.87 -23.13 5.40
C ASN A 31 -8.41 -23.09 5.48
N ARG A 32 -9.00 -23.78 6.46
CA ARG A 32 -10.45 -23.77 6.70
C ARG A 32 -10.98 -22.35 6.95
N VAL A 33 -10.31 -21.60 7.82
CA VAL A 33 -10.69 -20.20 8.13
C VAL A 33 -10.54 -19.30 6.90
N MET A 34 -9.44 -19.44 6.17
CA MET A 34 -9.20 -18.66 4.95
C MET A 34 -10.26 -18.94 3.88
N LEU A 35 -10.55 -20.21 3.61
CA LEU A 35 -11.53 -20.61 2.60
C LEU A 35 -12.97 -20.16 2.96
N ARG A 36 -13.30 -20.16 4.25
CA ARG A 36 -14.60 -19.69 4.74
C ARG A 36 -14.74 -18.17 4.66
N ASN A 37 -13.70 -17.44 5.08
CA ASN A 37 -13.77 -16.00 5.30
C ASN A 37 -13.39 -15.18 4.06
N ARG A 38 -12.56 -15.72 3.18
CA ARG A 38 -12.07 -15.05 1.95
C ARG A 38 -11.63 -13.61 2.17
N ARG A 39 -11.01 -13.31 3.31
CA ARG A 39 -10.54 -11.94 3.61
C ARG A 39 -9.56 -11.46 2.57
N ILE A 40 -9.84 -10.28 2.03
CA ILE A 40 -8.91 -9.51 1.20
C ILE A 40 -8.67 -8.15 1.87
N GLY A 41 -7.68 -7.40 1.40
CA GLY A 41 -7.37 -6.10 1.98
C GLY A 41 -6.84 -5.18 0.91
N CYS A 42 -7.73 -4.53 0.15
CA CYS A 42 -7.35 -3.44 -0.73
C CYS A 42 -7.03 -2.19 0.10
N SER A 43 -5.99 -1.47 -0.28
CA SER A 43 -5.54 -0.27 0.42
C SER A 43 -5.06 0.77 -0.60
N MET A 44 -4.96 2.02 -0.17
CA MET A 44 -4.48 3.13 -0.97
C MET A 44 -3.15 3.66 -0.43
N SER A 45 -2.33 4.19 -1.30
CA SER A 45 -1.11 4.95 -0.99
C SER A 45 -1.18 6.34 -1.60
N GLY A 46 -0.34 7.26 -1.15
CA GLY A 46 -0.33 8.63 -1.66
C GLY A 46 -1.43 9.52 -1.08
N ILE A 47 -2.01 9.15 0.05
CA ILE A 47 -3.10 9.88 0.70
C ILE A 47 -2.66 11.29 1.11
N ALA A 48 -1.47 11.44 1.69
CA ALA A 48 -0.95 12.75 2.08
C ALA A 48 -0.80 13.70 0.87
N GLN A 49 -0.31 13.18 -0.26
CA GLN A 49 -0.19 13.92 -1.52
C GLN A 49 -1.57 14.24 -2.12
N PHE A 50 -2.52 13.30 -2.03
CA PHE A 50 -3.88 13.55 -2.49
C PHE A 50 -4.55 14.67 -1.68
N VAL A 51 -4.44 14.60 -0.34
CA VAL A 51 -5.00 15.63 0.57
C VAL A 51 -4.39 17.00 0.30
N ALA A 52 -3.09 17.09 0.02
CA ALA A 52 -2.42 18.33 -0.34
C ALA A 52 -3.00 18.96 -1.63
N ASN A 53 -3.36 18.13 -2.61
CA ASN A 53 -3.83 18.60 -3.91
C ASN A 53 -5.36 18.78 -4.00
N ARG A 54 -6.14 18.01 -3.26
CA ARG A 54 -7.59 17.89 -3.41
C ARG A 54 -8.40 18.10 -2.13
N GLY A 55 -7.73 18.01 -0.99
CA GLY A 55 -8.36 18.12 0.32
C GLY A 55 -9.02 16.83 0.82
N VAL A 56 -9.33 16.83 2.11
CA VAL A 56 -9.90 15.67 2.83
C VAL A 56 -11.34 15.35 2.39
N GLY A 57 -12.13 16.38 2.05
CA GLY A 57 -13.52 16.19 1.62
C GLY A 57 -13.61 15.37 0.32
N GLU A 58 -12.80 15.70 -0.67
CA GLU A 58 -12.76 14.93 -1.92
C GLU A 58 -12.21 13.52 -1.69
N LEU A 59 -11.21 13.36 -0.81
CA LEU A 59 -10.70 12.05 -0.41
C LEU A 59 -11.81 11.15 0.14
N LYS A 60 -12.63 11.70 1.05
CA LYS A 60 -13.75 10.95 1.65
C LYS A 60 -14.70 10.42 0.58
N ASN A 61 -15.12 11.28 -0.34
CA ASN A 61 -16.02 10.88 -1.42
C ASN A 61 -15.40 9.76 -2.29
N TRP A 62 -14.12 9.89 -2.61
CA TRP A 62 -13.43 8.87 -3.40
C TRP A 62 -13.30 7.55 -2.67
N MET A 63 -13.08 7.58 -1.36
CA MET A 63 -12.98 6.37 -0.55
C MET A 63 -14.33 5.67 -0.42
N ASP A 64 -15.40 6.41 -0.18
CA ASP A 64 -16.76 5.87 -0.10
C ASP A 64 -17.17 5.22 -1.43
N GLU A 65 -16.97 5.90 -2.55
CA GLU A 65 -17.24 5.33 -3.88
C GLU A 65 -16.39 4.09 -4.18
N GLY A 66 -15.09 4.15 -3.85
CA GLY A 66 -14.15 3.04 -4.02
C GLY A 66 -14.52 1.83 -3.16
N TYR A 67 -14.92 2.06 -1.92
CA TYR A 67 -15.38 1.01 -1.01
C TYR A 67 -16.60 0.27 -1.57
N HIS A 68 -17.65 1.00 -1.94
CA HIS A 68 -18.86 0.41 -2.51
C HIS A 68 -18.57 -0.32 -3.83
N HIS A 69 -17.66 0.22 -4.64
CA HIS A 69 -17.25 -0.43 -5.88
C HIS A 69 -16.55 -1.77 -5.61
N ILE A 70 -15.61 -1.83 -4.66
CA ILE A 70 -14.93 -3.07 -4.26
C ILE A 70 -15.91 -4.09 -3.69
N GLN A 71 -16.89 -3.67 -2.90
CA GLN A 71 -17.94 -4.55 -2.38
C GLN A 71 -18.76 -5.21 -3.50
N ASN A 72 -19.13 -4.43 -4.50
CA ASN A 72 -19.85 -4.95 -5.67
C ASN A 72 -19.00 -5.93 -6.50
N LEU A 73 -17.72 -5.60 -6.71
CA LEU A 73 -16.78 -6.48 -7.40
C LEU A 73 -16.54 -7.79 -6.63
N ASP A 74 -16.43 -7.71 -5.29
CA ASP A 74 -16.27 -8.91 -4.46
C ASP A 74 -17.47 -9.85 -4.60
N LYS A 75 -18.67 -9.29 -4.66
CA LYS A 75 -19.88 -10.07 -4.92
C LYS A 75 -19.81 -10.75 -6.29
N GLU A 76 -19.53 -10.00 -7.34
CA GLU A 76 -19.45 -10.50 -8.71
C GLU A 76 -18.40 -11.61 -8.86
N TYR A 77 -17.19 -11.39 -8.33
CA TYR A 77 -16.12 -12.39 -8.40
C TYR A 77 -16.38 -13.62 -7.53
N SER A 78 -17.07 -13.46 -6.42
CA SER A 78 -17.49 -14.59 -5.59
C SER A 78 -18.47 -15.49 -6.34
N ASP A 79 -19.42 -14.88 -7.03
CA ASP A 79 -20.42 -15.60 -7.85
C ASP A 79 -19.72 -16.29 -9.04
N TRP A 80 -18.81 -15.64 -9.75
CA TRP A 80 -18.04 -16.24 -10.85
C TRP A 80 -17.17 -17.43 -10.43
N MET A 81 -16.52 -17.31 -9.27
CA MET A 81 -15.60 -18.34 -8.75
C MET A 81 -16.31 -19.40 -7.91
N ALA A 82 -17.62 -19.28 -7.69
CA ALA A 82 -18.43 -20.15 -6.82
C ALA A 82 -17.82 -20.29 -5.40
N ILE A 83 -17.41 -19.16 -4.80
CA ILE A 83 -16.81 -19.09 -3.46
C ILE A 83 -17.56 -18.09 -2.57
N PRO A 84 -17.41 -18.19 -1.23
CA PRO A 84 -18.02 -17.23 -0.32
C PRO A 84 -17.53 -15.79 -0.56
N ARG A 85 -18.40 -14.82 -0.28
CA ARG A 85 -18.02 -13.41 -0.27
C ARG A 85 -16.99 -13.14 0.82
N SER A 86 -16.13 -12.16 0.57
CA SER A 86 -15.13 -11.73 1.54
C SER A 86 -15.82 -11.06 2.72
N ILE A 87 -15.49 -11.49 3.94
CA ILE A 87 -16.01 -10.84 5.15
C ILE A 87 -15.35 -9.48 5.41
N LYS A 88 -14.23 -9.20 4.72
CA LYS A 88 -13.54 -7.92 4.73
C LYS A 88 -12.85 -7.71 3.38
N THR A 89 -13.01 -6.53 2.79
CA THR A 89 -12.49 -6.21 1.45
C THR A 89 -11.40 -5.15 1.46
N THR A 90 -11.38 -4.29 2.47
CA THR A 90 -10.41 -3.20 2.60
C THR A 90 -9.59 -3.33 3.88
N SER A 91 -8.41 -2.72 3.91
CA SER A 91 -7.52 -2.72 5.07
C SER A 91 -6.59 -1.52 5.03
N ILE A 92 -6.18 -1.01 6.18
CA ILE A 92 -5.06 -0.08 6.30
C ILE A 92 -3.77 -0.88 6.20
N LYS A 93 -2.86 -0.47 5.30
CA LYS A 93 -1.56 -1.10 5.10
C LYS A 93 -0.45 -0.06 5.17
N PRO A 94 0.73 -0.42 5.69
CA PRO A 94 1.87 0.50 5.75
C PRO A 94 2.42 0.87 4.38
N SER A 95 2.42 -0.05 3.41
CA SER A 95 2.85 0.17 2.01
C SER A 95 4.22 0.85 1.85
N GLY A 96 5.12 0.67 2.81
CA GLY A 96 6.37 1.42 2.91
C GLY A 96 7.43 1.15 1.83
N THR A 97 7.25 0.14 0.98
CA THR A 97 8.15 -0.20 -0.13
C THR A 97 7.48 -0.05 -1.48
N VAL A 98 6.29 -0.63 -1.66
CA VAL A 98 5.57 -0.63 -2.94
C VAL A 98 5.13 0.78 -3.35
N SER A 99 4.71 1.62 -2.40
CA SER A 99 4.33 3.01 -2.67
C SER A 99 5.45 3.84 -3.28
N LEU A 100 6.70 3.58 -2.89
CA LEU A 100 7.87 4.31 -3.39
C LEU A 100 8.12 4.06 -4.88
N LEU A 101 7.78 2.88 -5.40
CA LEU A 101 7.87 2.60 -6.83
C LEU A 101 6.98 3.53 -7.67
N ALA A 102 5.89 4.00 -7.08
CA ALA A 102 4.96 4.94 -7.70
C ALA A 102 5.20 6.41 -7.29
N GLY A 103 6.25 6.70 -6.52
CA GLY A 103 6.50 8.03 -5.96
C GLY A 103 5.41 8.49 -4.98
N ALA A 104 4.71 7.57 -4.35
CA ALA A 104 3.58 7.85 -3.47
C ALA A 104 3.99 7.75 -1.98
N THR A 105 3.37 8.57 -1.14
CA THR A 105 3.53 8.46 0.32
C THR A 105 2.95 7.14 0.83
N PRO A 106 3.57 6.50 1.85
CA PRO A 106 3.15 5.21 2.35
C PRO A 106 1.79 5.24 3.05
N GLY A 107 0.82 4.47 2.54
CA GLY A 107 -0.48 4.29 3.16
C GLY A 107 -1.17 5.61 3.52
N ILE A 108 -1.69 5.70 4.75
CA ILE A 108 -2.36 6.88 5.31
C ILE A 108 -1.42 7.81 6.08
N HIS A 109 -0.14 7.47 6.16
CA HIS A 109 0.81 8.23 6.97
C HIS A 109 1.26 9.51 6.28
N PHE A 110 1.33 10.60 7.05
CA PHE A 110 2.03 11.78 6.62
C PHE A 110 3.54 11.55 6.73
N PRO A 111 4.35 12.12 5.83
CA PRO A 111 5.80 12.00 5.90
C PRO A 111 6.35 12.77 7.11
N GLU A 112 7.47 12.31 7.64
CA GLU A 112 8.17 12.98 8.73
C GLU A 112 8.75 14.33 8.30
N SER A 113 9.30 14.37 7.08
CA SER A 113 9.79 15.60 6.44
C SER A 113 9.57 15.56 4.93
N ARG A 114 9.69 16.71 4.26
CA ARG A 114 9.63 16.78 2.80
C ARG A 114 10.77 15.98 2.15
N TYR A 115 11.97 16.13 2.67
CA TYR A 115 13.17 15.46 2.17
C TYR A 115 13.66 14.48 3.23
N TYR A 116 13.89 13.24 2.85
CA TYR A 116 14.49 12.25 3.74
C TYR A 116 15.29 11.20 2.95
N ILE A 117 16.18 10.51 3.65
CA ILE A 117 16.94 9.41 3.10
C ILE A 117 16.25 8.10 3.49
N ARG A 118 15.79 7.38 2.50
CA ARG A 118 15.24 6.05 2.70
C ARG A 118 16.36 5.02 2.69
N ARG A 119 16.51 4.28 3.77
CA ARG A 119 17.47 3.19 3.90
C ARG A 119 16.78 1.86 3.60
N MET A 120 17.07 1.28 2.43
CA MET A 120 16.51 0.00 2.01
C MET A 120 17.52 -1.12 2.22
N ARG A 121 17.06 -2.22 2.84
CA ARG A 121 17.86 -3.45 2.95
C ARG A 121 17.63 -4.33 1.73
N LEU A 122 18.72 -4.75 1.11
CA LEU A 122 18.75 -5.68 -0.01
C LEU A 122 19.70 -6.82 0.28
N GLY A 123 19.42 -8.01 -0.25
CA GLY A 123 20.40 -9.09 -0.23
C GLY A 123 21.63 -8.71 -1.05
N ILE A 124 22.82 -8.99 -0.54
CA ILE A 124 24.08 -8.62 -1.20
C ILE A 124 24.20 -9.22 -2.61
N ASN A 125 23.58 -10.39 -2.83
CA ASN A 125 23.54 -11.07 -4.12
C ASN A 125 22.39 -10.61 -5.04
N SER A 126 21.65 -9.56 -4.67
CA SER A 126 20.58 -9.03 -5.51
C SER A 126 21.14 -8.39 -6.77
N SER A 127 20.57 -8.73 -7.92
CA SER A 127 20.92 -8.14 -9.22
C SER A 127 20.69 -6.63 -9.30
N LEU A 128 19.95 -6.06 -8.35
CA LEU A 128 19.72 -4.62 -8.26
C LEU A 128 20.92 -3.87 -7.69
N VAL A 129 21.74 -4.48 -6.83
CA VAL A 129 22.85 -3.81 -6.14
C VAL A 129 23.84 -3.21 -7.13
N PRO A 130 24.39 -3.93 -8.12
CA PRO A 130 25.32 -3.36 -9.09
C PRO A 130 24.72 -2.21 -9.92
N SER A 131 23.39 -2.27 -10.18
CA SER A 131 22.69 -1.23 -10.93
C SER A 131 22.54 0.05 -10.12
N LEU A 132 22.29 -0.09 -8.81
CA LEU A 132 22.16 1.05 -7.89
C LEU A 132 23.51 1.72 -7.64
N GLU A 133 24.59 0.94 -7.47
CA GLU A 133 25.95 1.47 -7.36
C GLU A 133 26.37 2.23 -8.63
N LYS A 134 26.08 1.66 -9.80
CA LYS A 134 26.36 2.33 -11.09
C LYS A 134 25.54 3.62 -11.25
N ALA A 135 24.34 3.68 -10.66
CA ALA A 135 23.51 4.88 -10.64
C ALA A 135 23.96 5.93 -9.60
N GLY A 136 25.01 5.64 -8.81
CA GLY A 136 25.60 6.57 -7.83
C GLY A 136 24.92 6.55 -6.47
N TYR A 137 24.07 5.57 -6.17
CA TYR A 137 23.50 5.40 -4.83
C TYR A 137 24.57 4.87 -3.86
N LYS A 138 24.54 5.38 -2.64
CA LYS A 138 25.41 4.87 -1.57
C LYS A 138 24.93 3.50 -1.12
N VAL A 139 25.80 2.52 -1.17
CA VAL A 139 25.58 1.15 -0.71
C VAL A 139 26.57 0.86 0.40
N GLU A 140 26.11 0.37 1.53
CA GLU A 140 26.92 0.00 2.68
C GLU A 140 26.48 -1.36 3.25
N PRO A 141 27.36 -2.12 3.92
CA PRO A 141 26.99 -3.35 4.61
C PRO A 141 25.93 -3.09 5.69
N ALA A 142 24.97 -4.00 5.86
CA ALA A 142 23.95 -3.86 6.90
C ALA A 142 24.52 -4.27 8.26
N PHE A 143 24.38 -3.41 9.26
CA PHE A 143 24.82 -3.70 10.63
C PHE A 143 24.19 -5.01 11.15
N GLY A 144 25.02 -5.92 11.63
CA GLY A 144 24.63 -7.22 12.18
C GLY A 144 24.29 -8.30 11.14
N SER A 145 24.49 -8.02 9.84
CA SER A 145 24.30 -8.98 8.74
C SER A 145 25.10 -8.61 7.50
N GLU A 146 26.35 -8.18 7.72
CA GLU A 146 27.24 -7.63 6.69
C GLU A 146 27.50 -8.59 5.53
N ASP A 147 27.55 -9.90 5.80
CA ASP A 147 27.84 -10.94 4.81
C ASP A 147 26.66 -11.27 3.88
N THR A 148 25.46 -10.91 4.26
CA THR A 148 24.24 -11.32 3.54
C THR A 148 23.38 -10.16 3.02
N THR A 149 23.54 -9.00 3.65
CA THR A 149 22.63 -7.86 3.45
C THR A 149 23.41 -6.56 3.30
N CYS A 150 23.01 -5.75 2.34
CA CYS A 150 23.47 -4.36 2.20
C CYS A 150 22.30 -3.36 2.39
N VAL A 151 22.66 -2.13 2.70
CA VAL A 151 21.74 -1.00 2.84
C VAL A 151 22.03 -0.01 1.73
N VAL A 152 21.00 0.36 1.00
CA VAL A 152 21.05 1.40 -0.03
C VAL A 152 20.36 2.66 0.47
N GLU A 153 21.00 3.79 0.36
CA GLU A 153 20.46 5.11 0.72
C GLU A 153 19.83 5.76 -0.51
N ILE A 154 18.53 5.99 -0.46
CA ILE A 154 17.74 6.57 -1.56
C ILE A 154 17.17 7.91 -1.07
N PRO A 155 17.58 9.06 -1.66
CA PRO A 155 16.97 10.34 -1.35
C PRO A 155 15.54 10.39 -1.89
N VAL A 156 14.61 10.89 -1.08
CA VAL A 156 13.19 11.00 -1.41
C VAL A 156 12.74 12.44 -1.20
N ASP A 157 12.04 13.00 -2.20
CA ASP A 157 11.22 14.21 -2.09
C ASP A 157 9.76 13.79 -2.22
N VAL A 158 8.95 14.07 -1.20
CA VAL A 158 7.51 13.73 -1.22
C VAL A 158 6.66 14.72 -2.02
N GLY A 159 7.27 15.79 -2.49
CA GLY A 159 6.62 16.81 -3.28
C GLY A 159 6.29 18.09 -2.49
N GLU A 160 6.01 19.14 -3.24
CA GLU A 160 5.68 20.45 -2.68
C GLU A 160 4.24 20.47 -2.12
N GLY A 161 4.05 21.22 -1.02
CA GLY A 161 2.74 21.37 -0.38
C GLY A 161 2.24 20.16 0.42
N VAL A 162 2.98 19.06 0.44
CA VAL A 162 2.62 17.90 1.28
C VAL A 162 2.93 18.23 2.74
N ARG A 163 1.92 18.11 3.60
CA ARG A 163 2.06 18.32 5.05
C ARG A 163 2.91 17.22 5.66
N THR A 164 3.68 17.58 6.67
CA THR A 164 4.51 16.65 7.46
C THR A 164 3.89 16.39 8.82
N LEU A 165 4.42 15.41 9.56
CA LEU A 165 3.92 15.04 10.89
C LEU A 165 3.91 16.24 11.86
N ASP A 166 4.86 17.17 11.74
CA ASP A 166 4.91 18.37 12.59
C ASP A 166 3.70 19.30 12.39
N ASN A 167 3.04 19.20 11.23
CA ASN A 167 1.90 20.03 10.84
C ASN A 167 0.56 19.29 10.89
N VAL A 168 0.53 18.08 11.45
CA VAL A 168 -0.65 17.23 11.50
C VAL A 168 -0.88 16.79 12.94
N SER A 169 -2.09 17.04 13.44
CA SER A 169 -2.46 16.56 14.76
C SER A 169 -2.76 15.05 14.75
N MET A 170 -2.62 14.42 15.92
CA MET A 170 -2.99 13.02 16.09
C MET A 170 -4.46 12.76 15.73
N TRP A 171 -5.35 13.72 15.99
CA TRP A 171 -6.77 13.62 15.64
C TRP A 171 -7.00 13.61 14.14
N GLU A 172 -6.26 14.41 13.37
CA GLU A 172 -6.33 14.35 11.89
C GLU A 172 -5.85 13.01 11.36
N GLN A 173 -4.75 12.49 11.89
CA GLN A 173 -4.24 11.17 11.49
C GLN A 173 -5.25 10.06 11.81
N LEU A 174 -5.90 10.10 12.98
CA LEU A 174 -6.96 9.17 13.34
C LEU A 174 -8.20 9.33 12.46
N SER A 175 -8.56 10.56 12.11
CA SER A 175 -9.69 10.83 11.21
C SER A 175 -9.49 10.20 9.83
N LEU A 176 -8.26 10.20 9.29
CA LEU A 176 -7.96 9.49 8.04
C LEU A 176 -8.17 7.98 8.17
N SER A 177 -7.89 7.39 9.34
CA SER A 177 -8.16 5.97 9.57
C SER A 177 -9.65 5.66 9.53
N LEU A 178 -10.49 6.55 10.07
CA LEU A 178 -11.96 6.40 10.04
C LEU A 178 -12.54 6.52 8.63
N ILE A 179 -12.00 7.42 7.82
CA ILE A 179 -12.42 7.58 6.41
C ILE A 179 -12.05 6.32 5.60
N HIS A 180 -10.96 5.65 5.95
CA HIS A 180 -10.45 4.48 5.21
C HIS A 180 -11.16 3.17 5.59
N ILE A 181 -11.76 3.09 6.76
CA ILE A 181 -12.48 1.92 7.27
C ILE A 181 -13.96 2.00 6.93
#